data_aecedfd1f91fd7982762b50f32fc7abf
#
_entry.id   aecedfd1f91fd7982762b50f32fc7abf
#
_cell.length_a   1.000
_cell.length_b   1.000
_cell.length_c   1.000
_cell.angle_alpha   90.00
_cell.angle_beta   90.00
_cell.angle_gamma   90.00
#
_symmetry.space_group_name_H-M   'P 1'
#
loop_
_entity.id
_entity.type
_entity.pdbx_description
1 polymer ?
#
loop_
_entity_poly.entity_id
_entity_poly.type
_entity_poly.pdbx_seq_one_letter_code
_entity_poly.pdbx_strand_id
1 'polypeptide(L)'
;EIAQCLVGSEMCIRDRELTRITKAVQDGSFFENEALVHAMNNAKENGTALHLIGLLSNGGVHSHNQHLYGLLEMAKKMGVENVYVHALLDGRDVPPSSGKDFVKELMEKMKEIGVGKVATVMGRYYAMDRDNRWERVEKAYNAMVCREGEEFACPVCAVSKSYENEVTDEFVVPCVIKGGAPVASGDSVVFFNFRPDRAREITRTFVDPDFSGFTRKNGFFPLTYVCMTQYDATMPNVEIAFKPQSLKNTLGEYVSDKGLKQLRIAETEKYPHVTF
;
A
#
# COMPACT_ATOMS: atom_id res chain seq x y z
N GLU A 1 -12.44 22.44 -17.11
CA GLU A 1 -11.41 21.44 -16.74
C GLU A 1 -10.11 22.09 -16.24
N ILE A 2 -9.63 23.18 -16.86
CA ILE A 2 -8.41 23.89 -16.40
C ILE A 2 -8.61 24.58 -15.05
N ALA A 3 -9.81 25.06 -14.74
CA ALA A 3 -10.11 25.74 -13.48
C ALA A 3 -10.12 24.80 -12.25
N GLN A 4 -10.44 23.53 -12.41
CA GLN A 4 -10.38 22.53 -11.34
C GLN A 4 -8.95 22.18 -10.91
N CYS A 5 -7.99 22.25 -11.82
CA CYS A 5 -6.57 22.06 -11.49
C CYS A 5 -5.96 23.22 -10.67
N LEU A 6 -6.60 24.38 -10.63
CA LEU A 6 -6.10 25.57 -9.93
C LEU A 6 -6.54 25.67 -8.45
N VAL A 7 -7.49 24.84 -8.01
CA VAL A 7 -8.12 24.96 -6.68
C VAL A 7 -7.58 23.97 -5.64
N GLY A 8 -6.48 23.29 -5.90
CA GLY A 8 -5.85 22.46 -4.87
C GLY A 8 -4.85 21.46 -5.45
N SER A 9 -3.59 21.80 -5.32
CA SER A 9 -2.49 20.96 -5.77
C SER A 9 -2.49 19.55 -5.15
N GLU A 10 -2.97 19.37 -3.92
CA GLU A 10 -3.12 18.06 -3.29
C GLU A 10 -4.17 17.19 -4.00
N MET A 11 -5.27 17.78 -4.43
CA MET A 11 -6.31 17.05 -5.14
C MET A 11 -5.82 16.52 -6.49
N CYS A 12 -5.07 17.33 -7.24
CA CYS A 12 -4.57 16.93 -8.56
C CYS A 12 -3.54 15.80 -8.52
N ILE A 13 -2.61 15.79 -7.54
CA ILE A 13 -1.60 14.73 -7.43
C ILE A 13 -2.21 13.42 -6.92
N ARG A 14 -3.06 13.50 -5.90
CA ARG A 14 -3.76 12.34 -5.34
C ARG A 14 -4.70 11.69 -6.34
N ASP A 15 -5.55 12.50 -6.97
CA ASP A 15 -6.54 12.01 -7.93
C ASP A 15 -5.88 11.48 -9.21
N ARG A 16 -4.68 11.95 -9.53
CA ARG A 16 -3.93 11.49 -10.68
C ARG A 16 -3.49 10.03 -10.56
N GLU A 17 -2.84 9.63 -9.48
CA GLU A 17 -2.39 8.24 -9.31
C GLU A 17 -3.59 7.31 -9.05
N LEU A 18 -4.56 7.70 -8.25
CA LEU A 18 -5.81 6.98 -8.05
C LEU A 18 -6.51 6.72 -9.40
N THR A 19 -6.75 7.78 -10.17
CA THR A 19 -7.44 7.70 -11.47
C THR A 19 -6.65 6.89 -12.49
N ARG A 20 -5.31 7.08 -12.53
CA ARG A 20 -4.41 6.36 -13.42
C ARG A 20 -4.45 4.85 -13.18
N ILE A 21 -4.32 4.43 -11.92
CA ILE A 21 -4.32 3.01 -11.56
C ILE A 21 -5.73 2.41 -11.73
N THR A 22 -6.77 3.12 -11.31
CA THR A 22 -8.15 2.68 -11.50
C THR A 22 -8.48 2.48 -12.99
N LYS A 23 -8.04 3.41 -13.85
CA LYS A 23 -8.20 3.28 -15.30
C LYS A 23 -7.44 2.08 -15.85
N ALA A 24 -6.21 1.86 -15.38
CA ALA A 24 -5.42 0.70 -15.79
C ALA A 24 -6.11 -0.63 -15.42
N VAL A 25 -6.76 -0.70 -14.26
CA VAL A 25 -7.58 -1.88 -13.87
C VAL A 25 -8.77 -2.05 -14.81
N GLN A 26 -9.43 -0.95 -15.18
CA GLN A 26 -10.64 -0.97 -16.03
C GLN A 26 -10.33 -1.31 -17.49
N ASP A 27 -9.23 -0.78 -18.06
CA ASP A 27 -8.84 -1.02 -19.44
C ASP A 27 -7.97 -2.28 -19.63
N GLY A 28 -7.59 -2.92 -18.53
CA GLY A 28 -6.83 -4.17 -18.54
C GLY A 28 -5.31 -4.01 -18.57
N SER A 29 -4.76 -2.82 -18.79
CA SER A 29 -3.31 -2.58 -18.83
C SER A 29 -2.62 -2.83 -17.48
N PHE A 30 -3.37 -2.84 -16.39
CA PHE A 30 -2.89 -3.24 -15.05
C PHE A 30 -2.34 -4.67 -15.05
N PHE A 31 -3.00 -5.58 -15.76
CA PHE A 31 -2.64 -6.99 -15.83
C PHE A 31 -1.42 -7.27 -16.73
N GLU A 32 -0.97 -6.28 -17.48
CA GLU A 32 0.22 -6.33 -18.35
C GLU A 32 1.41 -5.58 -17.73
N ASN A 33 1.24 -5.00 -16.53
CA ASN A 33 2.29 -4.23 -15.87
C ASN A 33 3.51 -5.12 -15.54
N GLU A 34 4.67 -4.79 -16.10
CA GLU A 34 5.89 -5.61 -16.05
C GLU A 34 6.31 -5.96 -14.60
N ALA A 35 6.28 -4.99 -13.68
CA ALA A 35 6.69 -5.21 -12.29
C ALA A 35 5.70 -6.14 -11.55
N LEU A 36 4.40 -5.95 -11.78
CA LEU A 36 3.37 -6.81 -11.19
C LEU A 36 3.44 -8.23 -11.78
N VAL A 37 3.62 -8.35 -13.10
CA VAL A 37 3.81 -9.64 -13.79
C VAL A 37 5.05 -10.36 -13.25
N HIS A 38 6.16 -9.64 -13.05
CA HIS A 38 7.38 -10.22 -12.50
C HIS A 38 7.16 -10.77 -11.06
N ALA A 39 6.51 -10.00 -10.18
CA ALA A 39 6.20 -10.47 -8.82
C ALA A 39 5.29 -11.72 -8.82
N MET A 40 4.28 -11.75 -9.69
CA MET A 40 3.39 -12.91 -9.83
C MET A 40 4.13 -14.15 -10.36
N ASN A 41 4.98 -13.97 -11.38
CA ASN A 41 5.77 -15.07 -11.96
C ASN A 41 6.77 -15.61 -10.94
N ASN A 42 7.48 -14.73 -10.20
CA ASN A 42 8.41 -15.16 -9.16
C ASN A 42 7.70 -16.07 -8.13
N ALA A 43 6.54 -15.65 -7.63
CA ALA A 43 5.78 -16.45 -6.66
C ALA A 43 5.33 -17.80 -7.25
N LYS A 44 4.85 -17.80 -8.50
CA LYS A 44 4.37 -19.00 -9.18
C LYS A 44 5.49 -19.98 -9.48
N GLU A 45 6.56 -19.52 -10.13
CA GLU A 45 7.65 -20.37 -10.63
C GLU A 45 8.47 -20.99 -9.51
N ASN A 46 8.67 -20.23 -8.43
CA ASN A 46 9.42 -20.70 -7.27
C ASN A 46 8.53 -21.40 -6.22
N GLY A 47 7.21 -21.42 -6.40
CA GLY A 47 6.27 -21.96 -5.43
C GLY A 47 6.26 -21.20 -4.09
N THR A 48 6.72 -19.95 -4.10
CA THR A 48 6.77 -19.06 -2.94
C THR A 48 5.44 -18.30 -2.77
N ALA A 49 5.35 -17.45 -1.77
CA ALA A 49 4.14 -16.68 -1.51
C ALA A 49 4.15 -15.32 -2.19
N LEU A 50 2.95 -14.85 -2.53
CA LEU A 50 2.66 -13.46 -2.88
C LEU A 50 1.98 -12.78 -1.69
N HIS A 51 2.60 -11.73 -1.18
CA HIS A 51 2.06 -10.91 -0.10
C HIS A 51 1.57 -9.56 -0.64
N LEU A 52 0.32 -9.24 -0.38
CA LEU A 52 -0.30 -7.96 -0.74
C LEU A 52 -0.45 -7.13 0.53
N ILE A 53 0.29 -6.03 0.63
CA ILE A 53 0.30 -5.15 1.80
C ILE A 53 -0.32 -3.82 1.41
N GLY A 54 -1.17 -3.24 2.25
CA GLY A 54 -1.67 -1.88 2.02
C GLY A 54 -2.93 -1.55 2.80
N LEU A 55 -3.34 -0.29 2.69
CA LEU A 55 -4.48 0.26 3.39
C LEU A 55 -5.79 -0.24 2.76
N LEU A 56 -6.56 -0.98 3.52
CA LEU A 56 -7.87 -1.50 3.12
C LEU A 56 -8.93 -0.42 3.31
N SER A 57 -9.12 0.39 2.29
CA SER A 57 -9.96 1.59 2.32
C SER A 57 -10.48 1.95 0.92
N ASN A 58 -11.65 2.54 0.86
CA ASN A 58 -12.21 3.14 -0.35
C ASN A 58 -12.08 4.68 -0.36
N GLY A 59 -11.41 5.26 0.65
CA GLY A 59 -11.23 6.71 0.79
C GLY A 59 -10.36 7.35 -0.31
N GLY A 60 -9.57 6.54 -1.05
CA GLY A 60 -8.80 7.02 -2.20
C GLY A 60 -7.67 7.99 -1.86
N VAL A 61 -7.21 8.04 -0.61
CA VAL A 61 -6.14 8.96 -0.16
C VAL A 61 -4.76 8.31 -0.27
N HIS A 62 -4.62 7.07 0.16
CA HIS A 62 -3.37 6.31 0.13
C HIS A 62 -3.44 5.08 -0.77
N SER A 63 -4.63 4.50 -0.87
CA SER A 63 -4.92 3.26 -1.60
C SER A 63 -6.37 3.26 -2.04
N HIS A 64 -6.77 2.21 -2.75
CA HIS A 64 -8.18 1.93 -3.03
C HIS A 64 -8.41 0.43 -3.11
N ASN A 65 -9.51 -0.07 -2.52
CA ASN A 65 -9.85 -1.50 -2.48
C ASN A 65 -9.91 -2.14 -3.87
N GLN A 66 -10.36 -1.41 -4.90
CA GLN A 66 -10.40 -1.91 -6.28
C GLN A 66 -9.02 -2.31 -6.82
N HIS A 67 -7.94 -1.62 -6.38
CA HIS A 67 -6.58 -1.97 -6.79
C HIS A 67 -6.14 -3.30 -6.17
N LEU A 68 -6.49 -3.54 -4.90
CA LEU A 68 -6.28 -4.83 -4.24
C LEU A 68 -7.06 -5.95 -4.93
N TYR A 69 -8.33 -5.70 -5.30
CA TYR A 69 -9.13 -6.69 -6.01
C TYR A 69 -8.55 -7.01 -7.39
N GLY A 70 -8.06 -5.99 -8.11
CA GLY A 70 -7.30 -6.20 -9.36
C GLY A 70 -6.06 -7.07 -9.17
N LEU A 71 -5.30 -6.90 -8.09
CA LEU A 71 -4.15 -7.77 -7.77
C LEU A 71 -4.57 -9.21 -7.49
N LEU A 72 -5.66 -9.43 -6.75
CA LEU A 72 -6.20 -10.77 -6.50
C LEU A 72 -6.67 -11.45 -7.80
N GLU A 73 -7.38 -10.71 -8.68
CA GLU A 73 -7.78 -11.22 -9.99
C GLU A 73 -6.57 -11.56 -10.85
N MET A 74 -5.53 -10.72 -10.84
CA MET A 74 -4.28 -10.96 -11.54
C MET A 74 -3.60 -12.24 -11.05
N ALA A 75 -3.47 -12.41 -9.73
CA ALA A 75 -2.91 -13.60 -9.13
C ALA A 75 -3.66 -14.87 -9.54
N LYS A 76 -5.01 -14.80 -9.55
CA LYS A 76 -5.86 -15.91 -10.00
C LYS A 76 -5.66 -16.23 -11.47
N LYS A 77 -5.66 -15.22 -12.35
CA LYS A 77 -5.45 -15.38 -13.80
C LYS A 77 -4.08 -15.99 -14.11
N MET A 78 -3.05 -15.61 -13.37
CA MET A 78 -1.68 -16.11 -13.55
C MET A 78 -1.42 -17.45 -12.86
N GLY A 79 -2.36 -17.93 -12.02
CA GLY A 79 -2.25 -19.22 -11.32
C GLY A 79 -1.31 -19.20 -10.13
N VAL A 80 -1.24 -18.07 -9.40
CA VAL A 80 -0.54 -17.97 -8.12
C VAL A 80 -1.44 -18.53 -7.02
N GLU A 81 -1.00 -19.57 -6.32
CA GLU A 81 -1.82 -20.29 -5.34
C GLU A 81 -1.69 -19.69 -3.92
N ASN A 82 -0.46 -19.33 -3.54
CA ASN A 82 -0.13 -18.84 -2.20
C ASN A 82 -0.21 -17.32 -2.14
N VAL A 83 -1.40 -16.75 -1.94
CA VAL A 83 -1.63 -15.30 -1.88
C VAL A 83 -2.12 -14.92 -0.49
N TYR A 84 -1.42 -13.97 0.14
CA TYR A 84 -1.72 -13.49 1.48
C TYR A 84 -1.89 -11.97 1.51
N VAL A 85 -2.93 -11.49 2.19
CA VAL A 85 -3.19 -10.07 2.36
C VAL A 85 -2.88 -9.65 3.79
N HIS A 86 -2.08 -8.60 3.92
CA HIS A 86 -1.83 -7.89 5.16
C HIS A 86 -2.68 -6.62 5.15
N ALA A 87 -3.84 -6.69 5.80
CA ALA A 87 -4.82 -5.61 5.77
C ALA A 87 -4.49 -4.53 6.79
N LEU A 88 -4.18 -3.32 6.32
CA LEU A 88 -4.02 -2.14 7.16
C LEU A 88 -5.37 -1.42 7.22
N LEU A 89 -5.88 -1.15 8.42
CA LEU A 89 -7.16 -0.48 8.63
C LEU A 89 -6.97 1.03 8.71
N ASP A 90 -7.93 1.76 8.17
CA ASP A 90 -7.84 3.21 7.98
C ASP A 90 -8.36 4.00 9.20
N GLY A 91 -9.65 4.17 9.33
CA GLY A 91 -10.28 4.91 10.42
C GLY A 91 -9.97 6.41 10.48
N ARG A 92 -9.29 6.96 9.46
CA ARG A 92 -8.89 8.36 9.38
C ARG A 92 -9.39 9.05 8.12
N ASP A 93 -9.25 8.41 6.98
CA ASP A 93 -9.72 8.90 5.68
C ASP A 93 -11.16 8.41 5.38
N VAL A 94 -11.63 7.46 6.19
CA VAL A 94 -12.99 6.89 6.23
C VAL A 94 -13.47 6.82 7.70
N PRO A 95 -14.75 6.54 7.97
CA PRO A 95 -15.26 6.46 9.34
C PRO A 95 -14.45 5.51 10.23
N PRO A 96 -14.25 5.85 11.54
CA PRO A 96 -13.31 5.16 12.42
C PRO A 96 -13.60 3.68 12.72
N SER A 97 -14.78 3.19 12.37
CA SER A 97 -15.21 1.81 12.63
C SER A 97 -15.75 1.12 11.36
N SER A 98 -15.29 1.57 10.18
CA SER A 98 -15.66 0.99 8.88
C SER A 98 -14.82 -0.21 8.47
N GLY A 99 -13.68 -0.43 9.12
CA GLY A 99 -12.72 -1.48 8.77
C GLY A 99 -13.29 -2.89 8.84
N LYS A 100 -14.21 -3.13 9.78
CA LYS A 100 -14.90 -4.43 9.88
C LYS A 100 -15.67 -4.78 8.61
N ASP A 101 -16.34 -3.80 8.00
CA ASP A 101 -17.12 -4.02 6.78
C ASP A 101 -16.19 -4.19 5.57
N PHE A 102 -15.09 -3.43 5.49
CA PHE A 102 -14.07 -3.63 4.46
C PHE A 102 -13.39 -5.00 4.55
N VAL A 103 -13.13 -5.50 5.75
CA VAL A 103 -12.58 -6.86 5.93
C VAL A 103 -13.59 -7.93 5.49
N LYS A 104 -14.88 -7.76 5.77
CA LYS A 104 -15.92 -8.67 5.26
C LYS A 104 -15.99 -8.65 3.74
N GLU A 105 -16.03 -7.46 3.13
CA GLU A 105 -16.04 -7.29 1.68
C GLU A 105 -14.81 -7.96 1.04
N LEU A 106 -13.63 -7.78 1.63
CA LEU A 106 -12.40 -8.43 1.16
C LEU A 106 -12.53 -9.96 1.19
N MET A 107 -13.04 -10.53 2.28
CA MET A 107 -13.23 -11.98 2.40
C MET A 107 -14.23 -12.51 1.37
N GLU A 108 -15.32 -11.78 1.09
CA GLU A 108 -16.29 -12.11 0.07
C GLU A 108 -15.66 -12.06 -1.33
N LYS A 109 -14.88 -11.02 -1.63
CA LYS A 109 -14.15 -10.90 -2.89
C LYS A 109 -13.10 -12.00 -3.08
N MET A 110 -12.33 -12.33 -2.06
CA MET A 110 -11.41 -13.47 -2.11
C MET A 110 -12.12 -14.80 -2.40
N LYS A 111 -13.30 -15.01 -1.80
CA LYS A 111 -14.13 -16.20 -2.05
C LYS A 111 -14.67 -16.20 -3.48
N GLU A 112 -15.13 -15.06 -3.98
CA GLU A 112 -15.65 -14.89 -5.35
C GLU A 112 -14.54 -15.16 -6.39
N ILE A 113 -13.37 -14.56 -6.22
CA ILE A 113 -12.21 -14.73 -7.11
C ILE A 113 -11.61 -16.13 -6.98
N GLY A 114 -11.68 -16.72 -5.79
CA GLY A 114 -11.17 -18.06 -5.49
C GLY A 114 -9.67 -18.10 -5.23
N VAL A 115 -9.10 -17.00 -4.69
CA VAL A 115 -7.69 -16.91 -4.28
C VAL A 115 -7.52 -15.91 -3.14
N GLY A 116 -6.50 -16.12 -2.31
CA GLY A 116 -6.10 -15.22 -1.24
C GLY A 116 -6.61 -15.61 0.14
N LYS A 117 -5.83 -15.22 1.15
CA LYS A 117 -6.15 -15.33 2.58
C LYS A 117 -5.68 -14.08 3.29
N VAL A 118 -6.39 -13.61 4.30
CA VAL A 118 -5.89 -12.56 5.18
C VAL A 118 -4.87 -13.18 6.12
N ALA A 119 -3.65 -12.63 6.15
CA ALA A 119 -2.57 -13.11 7.02
C ALA A 119 -2.44 -12.29 8.29
N THR A 120 -2.61 -10.96 8.21
CA THR A 120 -2.57 -10.05 9.36
C THR A 120 -3.61 -8.95 9.20
N VAL A 121 -4.07 -8.41 10.32
CA VAL A 121 -4.89 -7.21 10.40
C VAL A 121 -4.26 -6.26 11.41
N MET A 122 -4.15 -4.98 11.09
CA MET A 122 -3.59 -3.97 11.97
C MET A 122 -4.04 -2.56 11.56
N GLY A 123 -4.06 -1.63 12.51
CA GLY A 123 -4.33 -0.24 12.23
C GLY A 123 -3.16 0.48 11.56
N ARG A 124 -3.47 1.48 10.76
CA ARG A 124 -2.47 2.31 10.06
C ARG A 124 -1.49 3.03 11.00
N TYR A 125 -1.85 3.21 12.25
CA TYR A 125 -0.99 3.78 13.29
C TYR A 125 0.34 3.04 13.42
N TYR A 126 0.35 1.71 13.20
CA TYR A 126 1.55 0.88 13.30
C TYR A 126 2.29 0.78 11.96
N ALA A 127 1.60 0.46 10.88
CA ALA A 127 2.22 0.13 9.59
C ALA A 127 2.40 1.34 8.66
N MET A 128 1.84 2.49 9.00
CA MET A 128 1.87 3.69 8.16
C MET A 128 2.38 4.91 8.94
N ASP A 129 3.38 4.69 9.80
CA ASP A 129 4.11 5.78 10.44
C ASP A 129 4.93 6.58 9.41
N ARG A 130 5.24 7.84 9.71
CA ARG A 130 6.08 8.74 8.92
C ARG A 130 6.96 9.65 9.76
N ASP A 131 6.97 9.39 11.09
CA ASP A 131 7.61 10.25 12.08
C ASP A 131 8.77 9.52 12.78
N ASN A 132 9.28 8.41 12.16
CA ASN A 132 10.35 7.53 12.65
C ASN A 132 10.04 6.91 14.02
N ARG A 133 8.77 6.60 14.26
CA ARG A 133 8.33 5.87 15.45
C ARG A 133 8.55 4.38 15.26
N TRP A 134 9.82 3.97 15.25
CA TRP A 134 10.22 2.61 14.91
C TRP A 134 9.60 1.55 15.81
N GLU A 135 9.27 1.86 17.04
CA GLU A 135 8.57 0.97 17.98
C GLU A 135 7.16 0.57 17.49
N ARG A 136 6.53 1.40 16.63
CA ARG A 136 5.24 1.08 15.99
C ARG A 136 5.45 0.23 14.76
N VAL A 137 6.39 0.65 13.92
CA VAL A 137 6.72 -0.03 12.66
C VAL A 137 7.24 -1.43 12.92
N GLU A 138 8.05 -1.63 13.98
CA GLU A 138 8.55 -2.93 14.42
C GLU A 138 7.42 -3.91 14.75
N LYS A 139 6.37 -3.47 15.45
CA LYS A 139 5.21 -4.32 15.75
C LYS A 139 4.50 -4.79 14.47
N ALA A 140 4.32 -3.88 13.51
CA ALA A 140 3.72 -4.20 12.22
C ALA A 140 4.61 -5.19 11.43
N TYR A 141 5.90 -4.92 11.34
CA TYR A 141 6.88 -5.79 10.69
C TYR A 141 6.91 -7.20 11.32
N ASN A 142 7.01 -7.28 12.65
CA ASN A 142 7.06 -8.55 13.36
C ASN A 142 5.78 -9.37 13.22
N ALA A 143 4.61 -8.72 13.14
CA ALA A 143 3.37 -9.43 12.84
C ALA A 143 3.39 -10.05 11.43
N MET A 144 3.94 -9.35 10.44
CA MET A 144 4.01 -9.85 9.06
C MET A 144 5.12 -10.88 8.85
N VAL A 145 6.28 -10.73 9.49
CA VAL A 145 7.48 -11.57 9.25
C VAL A 145 7.64 -12.68 10.29
N CYS A 146 7.38 -12.38 11.56
CA CYS A 146 7.58 -13.33 12.68
C CYS A 146 6.27 -13.92 13.20
N ARG A 147 5.12 -13.50 12.66
CA ARG A 147 3.77 -13.84 13.15
C ARG A 147 3.58 -13.51 14.63
N GLU A 148 4.13 -12.40 15.07
CA GLU A 148 3.97 -11.90 16.43
C GLU A 148 2.68 -11.08 16.54
N GLY A 149 1.89 -11.42 17.55
CA GLY A 149 0.61 -10.77 17.83
C GLY A 149 -0.41 -11.79 18.31
N GLU A 150 -1.57 -11.30 18.74
CA GLU A 150 -2.69 -12.17 19.09
C GLU A 150 -3.20 -12.90 17.84
N GLU A 151 -3.38 -14.22 17.95
CA GLU A 151 -3.87 -15.04 16.83
C GLU A 151 -5.39 -15.15 16.86
N PHE A 152 -6.02 -14.85 15.74
CA PHE A 152 -7.46 -14.98 15.53
C PHE A 152 -7.79 -16.00 14.44
N ALA A 153 -8.85 -16.77 14.65
CA ALA A 153 -9.36 -17.70 13.64
C ALA A 153 -9.99 -16.97 12.43
N CYS A 154 -10.43 -15.72 12.62
CA CYS A 154 -11.18 -14.96 11.63
C CYS A 154 -10.75 -13.47 11.66
N PRO A 155 -10.45 -12.85 10.53
CA PRO A 155 -10.03 -11.44 10.51
C PRO A 155 -11.13 -10.48 10.98
N VAL A 156 -12.42 -10.78 10.72
CA VAL A 156 -13.55 -9.99 11.23
C VAL A 156 -13.64 -10.08 12.75
N CYS A 157 -13.30 -11.25 13.32
CA CYS A 157 -13.28 -11.44 14.77
C CYS A 157 -12.20 -10.58 15.44
N ALA A 158 -11.04 -10.45 14.82
CA ALA A 158 -9.96 -9.58 15.29
C ALA A 158 -10.41 -8.11 15.39
N VAL A 159 -11.04 -7.60 14.34
CA VAL A 159 -11.57 -6.22 14.33
C VAL A 159 -12.69 -6.05 15.34
N SER A 160 -13.61 -7.03 15.44
CA SER A 160 -14.71 -6.98 16.42
C SER A 160 -14.19 -6.91 17.85
N LYS A 161 -13.17 -7.71 18.16
CA LYS A 161 -12.53 -7.73 19.48
C LYS A 161 -11.88 -6.40 19.82
N SER A 162 -11.27 -5.74 18.81
CA SER A 162 -10.71 -4.40 18.96
C SER A 162 -11.80 -3.38 19.32
N TYR A 163 -12.95 -3.42 18.64
CA TYR A 163 -14.08 -2.52 18.92
C TYR A 163 -14.72 -2.76 20.30
N GLU A 164 -14.79 -4.02 20.75
CA GLU A 164 -15.23 -4.36 22.11
C GLU A 164 -14.33 -3.71 23.19
N ASN A 165 -13.07 -3.48 22.87
CA ASN A 165 -12.10 -2.81 23.71
C ASN A 165 -12.03 -1.29 23.44
N GLU A 166 -13.01 -0.71 22.76
CA GLU A 166 -13.08 0.71 22.39
C GLU A 166 -11.92 1.21 21.50
N VAL A 167 -11.22 0.27 20.83
CA VAL A 167 -10.11 0.59 19.92
C VAL A 167 -10.64 0.59 18.48
N THR A 168 -10.58 1.77 17.83
CA THR A 168 -11.02 1.99 16.46
C THR A 168 -9.98 1.53 15.43
N ASP A 169 -10.36 1.53 14.16
CA ASP A 169 -9.57 1.01 13.02
C ASP A 169 -8.12 1.49 13.01
N GLU A 170 -7.89 2.79 13.16
CA GLU A 170 -6.55 3.38 13.12
C GLU A 170 -5.59 2.73 14.11
N PHE A 171 -6.08 2.32 15.27
CA PHE A 171 -5.28 1.87 16.41
C PHE A 171 -5.34 0.36 16.67
N VAL A 172 -5.96 -0.42 15.79
CA VAL A 172 -6.01 -1.88 15.92
C VAL A 172 -4.59 -2.43 16.03
N VAL A 173 -4.32 -3.08 17.17
CA VAL A 173 -2.99 -3.67 17.43
C VAL A 173 -2.71 -4.77 16.41
N PRO A 174 -1.48 -4.85 15.86
CA PRO A 174 -1.14 -5.90 14.91
C PRO A 174 -1.46 -7.29 15.44
N CYS A 175 -2.27 -8.02 14.69
CA CYS A 175 -2.69 -9.37 14.99
C CYS A 175 -2.52 -10.29 13.78
N VAL A 176 -2.41 -11.58 14.03
CA VAL A 176 -2.19 -12.61 13.01
C VAL A 176 -3.44 -13.47 12.83
N ILE A 177 -3.69 -13.90 11.61
CA ILE A 177 -4.87 -14.69 11.27
C ILE A 177 -4.45 -16.14 10.99
N LYS A 178 -5.16 -17.09 11.59
CA LYS A 178 -4.92 -18.52 11.41
C LYS A 178 -5.00 -18.91 9.93
N GLY A 179 -4.00 -19.65 9.47
CA GLY A 179 -3.91 -20.08 8.06
C GLY A 179 -3.26 -19.03 7.12
N GLY A 180 -2.87 -17.86 7.66
CA GLY A 180 -1.97 -16.95 6.96
C GLY A 180 -0.51 -17.41 7.10
N ALA A 181 0.36 -16.94 6.19
CA ALA A 181 1.80 -17.19 6.24
C ALA A 181 2.61 -15.95 6.59
N PRO A 182 3.80 -16.08 7.17
CA PRO A 182 4.75 -15.00 7.31
C PRO A 182 5.37 -14.64 5.96
N VAL A 183 5.84 -13.41 5.83
CA VAL A 183 6.72 -13.01 4.71
C VAL A 183 8.10 -13.65 4.95
N ALA A 184 8.59 -14.41 3.96
CA ALA A 184 9.82 -15.17 4.03
C ALA A 184 10.75 -14.89 2.85
N SER A 185 11.99 -15.37 2.95
CA SER A 185 12.99 -15.19 1.88
C SER A 185 12.51 -15.78 0.55
N GLY A 186 12.65 -15.01 -0.52
CA GLY A 186 12.25 -15.39 -1.88
C GLY A 186 10.79 -15.12 -2.22
N ASP A 187 9.97 -14.69 -1.25
CA ASP A 187 8.59 -14.30 -1.52
C ASP A 187 8.49 -13.02 -2.35
N SER A 188 7.33 -12.85 -2.96
CA SER A 188 6.96 -11.62 -3.64
C SER A 188 6.09 -10.76 -2.74
N VAL A 189 6.36 -9.46 -2.71
CA VAL A 189 5.56 -8.48 -1.96
C VAL A 189 5.10 -7.40 -2.92
N VAL A 190 3.81 -7.08 -2.92
CA VAL A 190 3.25 -5.90 -3.58
C VAL A 190 2.64 -4.98 -2.53
N PHE A 191 3.22 -3.79 -2.37
CA PHE A 191 2.65 -2.76 -1.51
C PHE A 191 1.74 -1.86 -2.36
N PHE A 192 0.42 -1.99 -2.20
CA PHE A 192 -0.55 -1.39 -3.12
C PHE A 192 -0.98 0.05 -2.78
N ASN A 193 -0.39 0.68 -1.78
CA ASN A 193 -0.56 2.12 -1.56
C ASN A 193 0.09 2.90 -2.70
N PHE A 194 -0.62 3.88 -3.26
CA PHE A 194 -0.06 4.75 -4.30
C PHE A 194 0.49 6.07 -3.75
N ARG A 195 0.13 6.47 -2.53
CA ARG A 195 0.69 7.65 -1.88
C ARG A 195 1.94 7.26 -1.07
N PRO A 196 3.10 7.92 -1.34
CA PRO A 196 4.40 7.46 -0.83
C PRO A 196 4.68 7.80 0.63
N ASP A 197 4.15 8.91 1.16
CA ASP A 197 4.59 9.52 2.43
C ASP A 197 4.58 8.57 3.63
N ARG A 198 3.55 7.70 3.74
CA ARG A 198 3.37 6.74 4.82
C ARG A 198 3.72 5.29 4.45
N ALA A 199 4.20 5.06 3.24
CA ALA A 199 4.65 3.74 2.80
C ALA A 199 6.17 3.56 2.94
N ARG A 200 6.93 4.66 3.04
CA ARG A 200 8.40 4.65 3.03
C ARG A 200 9.01 3.85 4.17
N GLU A 201 8.59 4.13 5.40
CA GLU A 201 9.22 3.54 6.59
C GLU A 201 9.07 2.02 6.62
N ILE A 202 7.85 1.52 6.51
CA ILE A 202 7.60 0.07 6.51
C ILE A 202 8.27 -0.62 5.31
N THR A 203 8.30 0.01 4.13
CA THR A 203 8.98 -0.55 2.96
C THR A 203 10.49 -0.69 3.22
N ARG A 204 11.15 0.35 3.78
CA ARG A 204 12.58 0.29 4.14
C ARG A 204 12.89 -0.84 5.10
N THR A 205 11.99 -1.19 6.02
CA THR A 205 12.21 -2.33 6.91
C THR A 205 12.33 -3.67 6.18
N PHE A 206 11.74 -3.79 5.00
CA PHE A 206 11.82 -5.01 4.18
C PHE A 206 13.01 -5.01 3.23
N VAL A 207 13.30 -3.86 2.60
CA VAL A 207 14.14 -3.81 1.39
C VAL A 207 15.54 -3.23 1.60
N ASP A 208 15.76 -2.50 2.68
CA ASP A 208 17.03 -1.82 2.94
C ASP A 208 17.95 -2.72 3.81
N PRO A 209 19.06 -3.25 3.28
CA PRO A 209 20.00 -4.06 4.05
C PRO A 209 20.62 -3.29 5.22
N ASP A 210 20.81 -1.98 5.06
CA ASP A 210 21.46 -1.08 6.04
C ASP A 210 20.45 -0.45 7.03
N PHE A 211 19.19 -0.89 7.00
CA PHE A 211 18.17 -0.40 7.91
C PHE A 211 18.54 -0.61 9.38
N SER A 212 18.49 0.46 10.17
CA SER A 212 18.92 0.48 11.58
C SER A 212 17.86 0.97 12.57
N GLY A 213 16.60 1.16 12.15
CA GLY A 213 15.52 1.65 13.02
C GLY A 213 15.16 0.72 14.17
N PHE A 214 15.29 -0.61 13.92
CA PHE A 214 15.18 -1.67 14.93
C PHE A 214 15.93 -2.93 14.45
N THR A 215 16.15 -3.89 15.36
CA THR A 215 16.82 -5.15 15.01
C THR A 215 15.81 -6.15 14.44
N ARG A 216 15.95 -6.51 13.16
CA ARG A 216 15.14 -7.57 12.55
C ARG A 216 15.48 -8.92 13.16
N LYS A 217 14.49 -9.61 13.73
CA LYS A 217 14.69 -10.91 14.39
C LYS A 217 15.22 -12.00 13.45
N ASN A 218 14.77 -11.97 12.18
CA ASN A 218 15.19 -12.93 11.16
C ASN A 218 16.31 -12.38 10.25
N GLY A 219 16.92 -11.22 10.60
CA GLY A 219 17.88 -10.52 9.75
C GLY A 219 17.28 -9.95 8.48
N PHE A 220 18.12 -9.56 7.53
CA PHE A 220 17.72 -9.18 6.19
C PHE A 220 17.64 -10.42 5.29
N PHE A 221 16.62 -10.47 4.45
CA PHE A 221 16.46 -11.52 3.45
C PHE A 221 15.90 -10.94 2.14
N PRO A 222 16.26 -11.54 0.98
CA PRO A 222 15.83 -11.04 -0.32
C PRO A 222 14.35 -11.29 -0.58
N LEU A 223 13.71 -10.30 -1.21
CA LEU A 223 12.31 -10.33 -1.67
C LEU A 223 12.22 -9.78 -3.09
N THR A 224 11.24 -10.23 -3.85
CA THR A 224 10.78 -9.51 -5.03
C THR A 224 9.75 -8.48 -4.54
N TYR A 225 10.18 -7.23 -4.36
CA TYR A 225 9.35 -6.19 -3.73
C TYR A 225 8.91 -5.14 -4.73
N VAL A 226 7.60 -5.00 -4.91
CA VAL A 226 6.99 -4.03 -5.83
C VAL A 226 6.25 -2.95 -5.04
N CYS A 227 6.65 -1.70 -5.28
CA CYS A 227 5.92 -0.52 -4.82
C CYS A 227 4.92 -0.12 -5.90
N MET A 228 3.68 0.20 -5.54
CA MET A 228 2.67 0.65 -6.51
C MET A 228 3.12 1.91 -7.25
N THR A 229 3.75 2.84 -6.55
CA THR A 229 4.38 4.06 -7.10
C THR A 229 5.79 4.22 -6.54
N GLN A 230 6.54 5.18 -7.01
CA GLN A 230 7.87 5.48 -6.46
C GLN A 230 7.74 6.14 -5.09
N TYR A 231 8.08 5.41 -4.01
CA TYR A 231 8.02 5.95 -2.65
C TYR A 231 9.22 6.82 -2.31
N ASP A 232 10.40 6.41 -2.78
CA ASP A 232 11.66 7.12 -2.59
C ASP A 232 12.65 6.70 -3.69
N ALA A 233 13.30 7.67 -4.34
CA ALA A 233 14.27 7.39 -5.40
C ALA A 233 15.55 6.71 -4.90
N THR A 234 15.84 6.78 -3.58
CA THR A 234 17.01 6.16 -2.95
C THR A 234 16.75 4.78 -2.37
N MET A 235 15.52 4.28 -2.51
CA MET A 235 15.11 2.99 -1.91
C MET A 235 15.70 1.83 -2.70
N PRO A 236 16.52 0.97 -2.07
CA PRO A 236 17.12 -0.18 -2.76
C PRO A 236 16.12 -1.33 -2.92
N ASN A 237 16.45 -2.29 -3.79
CA ASN A 237 15.77 -3.57 -3.91
C ASN A 237 14.24 -3.50 -4.12
N VAL A 238 13.78 -2.48 -4.86
CA VAL A 238 12.36 -2.31 -5.20
C VAL A 238 12.14 -2.16 -6.70
N GLU A 239 11.03 -2.68 -7.15
CA GLU A 239 10.45 -2.39 -8.46
C GLU A 239 9.27 -1.43 -8.31
N ILE A 240 8.97 -0.67 -9.35
CA ILE A 240 7.92 0.34 -9.35
C ILE A 240 6.91 0.01 -10.44
N ALA A 241 5.66 -0.30 -10.03
CA ALA A 241 4.60 -0.63 -10.98
C ALA A 241 4.19 0.59 -11.81
N PHE A 242 3.92 1.71 -11.18
CA PHE A 242 3.54 2.95 -11.86
C PHE A 242 4.63 4.01 -11.66
N LYS A 243 5.58 4.03 -12.58
CA LYS A 243 6.70 4.99 -12.56
C LYS A 243 6.19 6.43 -12.68
N PRO A 244 6.90 7.41 -12.07
CA PRO A 244 6.58 8.83 -12.21
C PRO A 244 6.46 9.24 -13.69
N GLN A 245 5.43 10.01 -14.01
CA GLN A 245 5.27 10.59 -15.34
C GLN A 245 5.75 12.03 -15.35
N SER A 246 6.62 12.38 -16.28
CA SER A 246 6.97 13.77 -16.51
C SER A 246 5.79 14.47 -17.18
N LEU A 247 5.28 15.53 -16.56
CA LEU A 247 4.27 16.41 -17.15
C LEU A 247 4.99 17.42 -18.04
N LYS A 248 4.73 17.33 -19.34
CA LYS A 248 5.12 18.37 -20.32
C LYS A 248 3.95 19.33 -20.54
N ASN A 249 4.26 20.54 -20.93
CA ASN A 249 3.27 21.62 -21.19
C ASN A 249 2.42 21.96 -19.96
N THR A 250 3.02 21.97 -18.77
CA THR A 250 2.33 22.46 -17.58
C THR A 250 1.99 23.95 -17.74
N LEU A 251 1.00 24.44 -16.99
CA LEU A 251 0.68 25.88 -17.00
C LEU A 251 1.92 26.73 -16.71
N GLY A 252 2.79 26.25 -15.80
CA GLY A 252 4.04 26.93 -15.46
C GLY A 252 5.01 27.04 -16.64
N GLU A 253 5.21 25.95 -17.36
CA GLU A 253 6.03 25.92 -18.58
C GLU A 253 5.43 26.84 -19.63
N TYR A 254 4.13 26.71 -19.93
CA TYR A 254 3.45 27.50 -20.94
C TYR A 254 3.51 29.01 -20.67
N VAL A 255 3.29 29.43 -19.43
CA VAL A 255 3.38 30.85 -19.00
C VAL A 255 4.81 31.34 -19.12
N SER A 256 5.80 30.52 -18.73
CA SER A 256 7.25 30.83 -18.86
C SER A 256 7.65 30.98 -20.34
N ASP A 257 7.22 30.09 -21.20
CA ASP A 257 7.51 30.11 -22.66
C ASP A 257 6.92 31.34 -23.35
N LYS A 258 5.85 31.91 -22.79
CA LYS A 258 5.27 33.19 -23.23
C LYS A 258 5.99 34.42 -22.66
N GLY A 259 7.06 34.24 -21.91
CA GLY A 259 7.80 35.32 -21.25
C GLY A 259 7.03 36.02 -20.12
N LEU A 260 5.95 35.38 -19.62
CA LEU A 260 5.16 35.89 -18.53
C LEU A 260 5.70 35.40 -17.18
N LYS A 261 5.51 36.20 -16.14
CA LYS A 261 5.93 35.87 -14.77
C LYS A 261 4.76 35.28 -14.02
N GLN A 262 5.03 34.22 -13.21
CA GLN A 262 4.07 33.67 -12.27
C GLN A 262 4.69 33.58 -10.87
N LEU A 263 3.86 33.69 -9.85
CA LEU A 263 4.22 33.44 -8.46
C LEU A 263 3.44 32.24 -7.95
N ARG A 264 4.15 31.25 -7.39
CA ARG A 264 3.56 30.15 -6.66
C ARG A 264 3.88 30.35 -5.18
N ILE A 265 2.85 30.41 -4.36
CA ILE A 265 3.01 30.66 -2.92
C ILE A 265 2.03 29.77 -2.15
N ALA A 266 2.49 29.23 -1.03
CA ALA A 266 1.69 28.45 -0.10
C ALA A 266 2.23 28.56 1.31
N GLU A 267 1.44 28.20 2.29
CA GLU A 267 1.89 27.98 3.66
C GLU A 267 2.92 26.82 3.74
N THR A 268 3.62 26.72 4.85
CA THR A 268 4.72 25.76 5.04
C THR A 268 4.30 24.30 4.79
N GLU A 269 3.11 23.88 5.22
CA GLU A 269 2.60 22.52 5.01
C GLU A 269 2.25 22.21 3.55
N LYS A 270 1.90 23.24 2.78
CA LYS A 270 1.51 23.15 1.37
C LYS A 270 2.61 23.48 0.38
N TYR A 271 3.73 24.00 0.87
CA TYR A 271 4.88 24.40 0.04
C TYR A 271 5.34 23.29 -0.93
N PRO A 272 5.56 22.01 -0.49
CA PRO A 272 6.00 20.97 -1.41
C PRO A 272 4.98 20.64 -2.52
N HIS A 273 3.70 20.87 -2.25
CA HIS A 273 2.60 20.57 -3.21
C HIS A 273 2.38 21.67 -4.25
N VAL A 274 2.85 22.88 -3.96
CA VAL A 274 2.65 24.04 -4.83
C VAL A 274 3.88 24.37 -5.66
N THR A 275 5.06 24.04 -5.14
CA THR A 275 6.35 24.48 -5.69
C THR A 275 7.11 23.41 -6.47
N PHE A 276 6.83 22.11 -6.19
CA PHE A 276 7.53 21.00 -6.84
C PHE A 276 6.61 20.15 -7.70
#